data_282640144faffc242fa8a52bcf9ec3a1
#
_entry.id   282640144faffc242fa8a52bcf9ec3a1
#
_cell.length_a   1.000
_cell.length_b   1.000
_cell.length_c   1.000
_cell.angle_alpha   90.00
_cell.angle_beta   90.00
_cell.angle_gamma   90.00
#
_symmetry.space_group_name_H-M   'P 1'
#
loop_
_entity.id
_entity.type
_entity.pdbx_description
1 polymer ?
#
loop_
_entity_poly.entity_id
_entity_poly.type
_entity_poly.pdbx_seq_one_letter_code
_entity_poly.pdbx_strand_id
1 'polypeptide(L)'
;MAYINKSQALDQFEMSTTELMDIKTALDESAIVAATDRRGIITSVNNRFCEISKYAREELIGQDHRILNSGHHPSSFFREMWKTIGNGKTWHGEICNRAKDGSIYWVQTTIVPFLDENGKPDFESIYALDIE
;
A
#
# COMPACT_ATOMS: atom_id res chain seq x y z
N MET A 1 -9.11 -8.00 14.59
CA MET A 1 -8.30 -8.34 13.41
C MET A 1 -6.98 -8.94 13.84
N ALA A 2 -6.58 -10.02 13.22
CA ALA A 2 -5.32 -10.69 13.54
C ALA A 2 -4.14 -9.91 12.96
N TYR A 3 -3.07 -9.82 13.72
CA TYR A 3 -1.81 -9.26 13.23
C TYR A 3 -0.96 -10.38 12.66
N ILE A 4 -0.39 -10.18 11.48
CA ILE A 4 0.48 -11.16 10.86
C ILE A 4 1.77 -10.49 10.40
N ASN A 5 2.88 -11.21 10.49
CA ASN A 5 4.12 -10.84 9.85
C ASN A 5 4.25 -11.59 8.52
N LYS A 6 5.29 -11.29 7.74
CA LYS A 6 5.49 -11.94 6.43
C LYS A 6 5.58 -13.46 6.54
N SER A 7 6.30 -13.95 7.54
CA SER A 7 6.49 -15.38 7.75
C SER A 7 5.18 -16.08 8.09
N GLN A 8 4.40 -15.49 9.00
CA GLN A 8 3.09 -16.02 9.37
C GLN A 8 2.12 -16.02 8.19
N ALA A 9 2.14 -14.97 7.37
CA ALA A 9 1.27 -14.90 6.19
C ALA A 9 1.57 -16.04 5.23
N LEU A 10 2.84 -16.34 4.97
CA LEU A 10 3.24 -17.45 4.10
C LEU A 10 2.86 -18.80 4.69
N ASP A 11 3.09 -18.99 5.98
CA ASP A 11 2.78 -20.23 6.67
C ASP A 11 1.27 -20.52 6.70
N GLN A 12 0.45 -19.47 6.93
CA GLN A 12 -1.00 -19.62 6.99
C GLN A 12 -1.60 -20.08 5.67
N PHE A 13 -1.07 -19.59 4.57
CA PHE A 13 -1.63 -19.93 3.26
C PHE A 13 -1.11 -21.25 2.72
N GLU A 14 -0.01 -21.77 3.26
CA GLU A 14 0.58 -23.06 2.84
C GLU A 14 0.66 -23.20 1.32
N MET A 15 0.99 -22.10 0.64
CA MET A 15 0.99 -22.04 -0.81
C MET A 15 2.32 -22.42 -1.41
N SER A 16 2.27 -23.07 -2.56
CA SER A 16 3.46 -23.25 -3.38
C SER A 16 3.92 -21.91 -3.95
N THR A 17 5.19 -21.85 -4.38
CA THR A 17 5.72 -20.67 -5.05
C THR A 17 4.91 -20.30 -6.29
N THR A 18 4.46 -21.29 -7.07
CA THR A 18 3.63 -21.05 -8.25
C THR A 18 2.30 -20.41 -7.90
N GLU A 19 1.63 -20.92 -6.85
CA GLU A 19 0.36 -20.36 -6.39
C GLU A 19 0.52 -18.91 -5.93
N LEU A 20 1.59 -18.60 -5.21
CA LEU A 20 1.89 -17.23 -4.78
C LEU A 20 2.11 -16.30 -5.97
N MET A 21 2.82 -16.77 -7.00
CA MET A 21 3.04 -16.00 -8.22
C MET A 21 1.74 -15.76 -8.99
N ASP A 22 0.84 -16.74 -9.03
CA ASP A 22 -0.46 -16.61 -9.69
C ASP A 22 -1.33 -15.57 -8.97
N ILE A 23 -1.34 -15.58 -7.65
CA ILE A 23 -2.06 -14.58 -6.84
C ILE A 23 -1.47 -13.20 -7.07
N LYS A 24 -0.15 -13.08 -7.07
CA LYS A 24 0.52 -11.81 -7.35
C LYS A 24 0.13 -11.28 -8.72
N THR A 25 0.12 -12.13 -9.74
CA THR A 25 -0.27 -11.75 -11.10
C THR A 25 -1.72 -11.25 -11.13
N ALA A 26 -2.63 -11.97 -10.46
CA ALA A 26 -4.04 -11.56 -10.38
C ALA A 26 -4.20 -10.21 -9.69
N LEU A 27 -3.48 -9.95 -8.61
CA LEU A 27 -3.51 -8.66 -7.91
C LEU A 27 -2.94 -7.55 -8.80
N ASP A 28 -1.82 -7.81 -9.48
CA ASP A 28 -1.19 -6.83 -10.36
C ASP A 28 -2.08 -6.45 -11.55
N GLU A 29 -2.95 -7.34 -11.98
CA GLU A 29 -3.89 -7.08 -13.07
C GLU A 29 -5.17 -6.37 -12.61
N SER A 30 -5.63 -6.63 -11.39
CA SER A 30 -6.94 -6.20 -10.92
C SER A 30 -6.91 -5.06 -9.90
N ALA A 31 -5.76 -4.78 -9.30
CA ALA A 31 -5.65 -3.81 -8.24
C ALA A 31 -4.43 -2.89 -8.42
N ILE A 32 -4.49 -1.76 -7.74
CA ILE A 32 -3.40 -0.79 -7.66
C ILE A 32 -2.60 -1.14 -6.41
N VAL A 33 -1.35 -1.56 -6.59
CA VAL A 33 -0.54 -2.06 -5.47
C VAL A 33 0.73 -1.22 -5.32
N ALA A 34 1.00 -0.81 -4.09
CA ALA A 34 2.23 -0.14 -3.72
C ALA A 34 2.78 -0.69 -2.41
N ALA A 35 4.08 -0.66 -2.27
CA ALA A 35 4.75 -0.90 -1.01
C ALA A 35 5.50 0.36 -0.60
N THR A 36 5.49 0.66 0.70
CA THR A 36 6.26 1.76 1.26
C THR A 36 7.04 1.28 2.47
N ASP A 37 8.03 2.04 2.88
CA ASP A 37 8.63 1.85 4.19
C ASP A 37 7.78 2.57 5.26
N ARG A 38 8.20 2.49 6.53
CA ARG A 38 7.45 3.11 7.64
C ARG A 38 7.39 4.64 7.59
N ARG A 39 8.25 5.26 6.78
CA ARG A 39 8.26 6.72 6.59
C ARG A 39 7.32 7.16 5.49
N GLY A 40 6.69 6.19 4.80
CA GLY A 40 5.83 6.48 3.67
C GLY A 40 6.57 6.65 2.35
N ILE A 41 7.84 6.26 2.28
CA ILE A 41 8.62 6.32 1.04
C ILE A 41 8.29 5.11 0.18
N ILE A 42 7.89 5.35 -1.05
CA ILE A 42 7.48 4.31 -1.99
C ILE A 42 8.69 3.46 -2.38
N THR A 43 8.59 2.15 -2.15
CA THR A 43 9.64 1.19 -2.49
C THR A 43 9.31 0.34 -3.71
N SER A 44 8.03 0.12 -3.98
CA SER A 44 7.59 -0.57 -5.19
C SER A 44 6.17 -0.18 -5.57
N VAL A 45 5.86 -0.27 -6.85
CA VAL A 45 4.52 -0.06 -7.40
C VAL A 45 4.31 -1.05 -8.53
N ASN A 46 3.05 -1.46 -8.76
CA ASN A 46 2.74 -2.26 -9.93
C ASN A 46 2.38 -1.38 -11.13
N ASN A 47 2.18 -1.99 -12.29
CA ASN A 47 1.87 -1.25 -13.51
C ASN A 47 0.55 -0.49 -13.42
N ARG A 48 -0.45 -1.07 -12.76
CA ARG A 48 -1.75 -0.44 -12.55
C ARG A 48 -1.61 0.90 -11.82
N PHE A 49 -0.72 0.94 -10.81
CA PHE A 49 -0.44 2.17 -10.07
C PHE A 49 0.12 3.25 -11.00
N CYS A 50 1.06 2.89 -11.87
CA CYS A 50 1.62 3.83 -12.85
C CYS A 50 0.55 4.33 -13.82
N GLU A 51 -0.33 3.45 -14.28
CA GLU A 51 -1.40 3.81 -15.21
C GLU A 51 -2.37 4.82 -14.62
N ILE A 52 -2.87 4.58 -13.40
CA ILE A 52 -3.88 5.43 -12.81
C ILE A 52 -3.30 6.75 -12.32
N SER A 53 -2.10 6.72 -11.75
CA SER A 53 -1.43 7.92 -11.23
C SER A 53 -0.80 8.76 -12.33
N LYS A 54 -0.59 8.16 -13.49
CA LYS A 54 0.05 8.79 -14.65
C LYS A 54 1.51 9.19 -14.41
N TYR A 55 2.10 8.68 -13.32
CA TYR A 55 3.53 8.81 -13.05
C TYR A 55 4.26 7.60 -13.58
N ALA A 56 5.46 7.81 -14.12
CA ALA A 56 6.36 6.72 -14.43
C ALA A 56 6.87 6.09 -13.12
N ARG A 57 7.23 4.81 -13.16
CA ARG A 57 7.77 4.11 -11.98
C ARG A 57 8.97 4.84 -11.40
N GLU A 58 9.86 5.32 -12.24
CA GLU A 58 11.06 6.04 -11.84
C GLU A 58 10.76 7.36 -11.12
N GLU A 59 9.59 7.94 -11.39
CA GLU A 59 9.13 9.15 -10.71
C GLU A 59 8.53 8.86 -9.33
N LEU A 60 8.10 7.61 -9.09
CA LEU A 60 7.42 7.21 -7.86
C LEU A 60 8.36 6.59 -6.84
N ILE A 61 9.24 5.70 -7.28
CA ILE A 61 10.15 4.99 -6.37
C ILE A 61 11.08 5.99 -5.69
N GLY A 62 11.16 5.91 -4.36
CA GLY A 62 11.95 6.82 -3.56
C GLY A 62 11.25 8.11 -3.17
N GLN A 63 10.04 8.34 -3.67
CA GLN A 63 9.24 9.51 -3.30
C GLN A 63 8.33 9.19 -2.12
N ASP A 64 8.04 10.23 -1.32
CA ASP A 64 7.01 10.12 -0.29
C ASP A 64 5.65 9.92 -0.96
N HIS A 65 4.83 9.05 -0.39
CA HIS A 65 3.48 8.76 -0.91
C HIS A 65 2.61 10.01 -1.02
N ARG A 66 2.95 11.08 -0.29
CA ARG A 66 2.25 12.37 -0.36
C ARG A 66 2.28 13.04 -1.75
N ILE A 67 3.12 12.55 -2.67
CA ILE A 67 3.12 13.01 -4.06
C ILE A 67 1.72 12.89 -4.69
N LEU A 68 0.90 11.95 -4.19
CA LEU A 68 -0.47 11.72 -4.67
C LEU A 68 -1.53 12.51 -3.88
N ASN A 69 -1.13 13.33 -2.91
CA ASN A 69 -2.07 14.05 -2.08
C ASN A 69 -2.85 15.07 -2.89
N SER A 70 -4.19 14.92 -2.90
CA SER A 70 -5.08 15.84 -3.61
C SER A 70 -5.38 17.11 -2.83
N GLY A 71 -5.09 17.12 -1.53
CA GLY A 71 -5.48 18.21 -0.64
C GLY A 71 -6.91 18.09 -0.10
N HIS A 72 -7.64 17.05 -0.50
CA HIS A 72 -9.03 16.85 -0.08
C HIS A 72 -9.15 16.51 1.40
N HIS A 73 -8.28 15.64 1.91
CA HIS A 73 -8.35 15.17 3.28
C HIS A 73 -7.59 16.10 4.22
N PRO A 74 -8.12 16.34 5.44
CA PRO A 74 -7.37 17.10 6.45
C PRO A 74 -6.19 16.28 6.97
N SER A 75 -5.21 16.96 7.56
CA SER A 75 -4.02 16.30 8.11
C SER A 75 -4.37 15.25 9.19
N SER A 76 -5.47 15.46 9.92
CA SER A 76 -5.96 14.52 10.92
C SER A 76 -6.34 13.15 10.33
N PHE A 77 -6.82 13.13 9.08
CA PHE A 77 -7.15 11.90 8.37
C PHE A 77 -5.92 11.01 8.21
N PHE A 78 -4.83 11.57 7.70
CA PHE A 78 -3.60 10.82 7.50
C PHE A 78 -2.89 10.49 8.82
N ARG A 79 -3.00 11.37 9.82
CA ARG A 79 -2.48 11.10 11.15
C ARG A 79 -3.14 9.86 11.77
N GLU A 80 -4.45 9.75 11.66
CA GLU A 80 -5.19 8.59 12.15
C GLU A 80 -4.81 7.32 11.38
N MET A 81 -4.66 7.43 10.07
CA MET A 81 -4.21 6.33 9.22
C MET A 81 -2.84 5.82 9.67
N TRP A 82 -1.86 6.70 9.80
CA TRP A 82 -0.51 6.33 10.21
C TRP A 82 -0.45 5.81 11.64
N LYS A 83 -1.28 6.33 12.52
CA LYS A 83 -1.39 5.83 13.90
C LYS A 83 -1.89 4.38 13.90
N THR A 84 -2.89 4.08 13.12
CA THR A 84 -3.44 2.72 12.98
C THR A 84 -2.36 1.76 12.47
N ILE A 85 -1.68 2.12 11.40
CA ILE A 85 -0.61 1.33 10.80
C ILE A 85 0.56 1.17 11.77
N GLY A 86 0.94 2.24 12.45
CA GLY A 86 2.04 2.23 13.43
C GLY A 86 1.75 1.35 14.64
N ASN A 87 0.49 1.07 14.93
CA ASN A 87 0.07 0.12 15.97
C ASN A 87 -0.06 -1.32 15.44
N GLY A 88 0.37 -1.57 14.21
CA GLY A 88 0.33 -2.89 13.60
C GLY A 88 -1.04 -3.33 13.12
N LYS A 89 -1.96 -2.38 12.94
CA LYS A 89 -3.32 -2.67 12.51
C LYS A 89 -3.52 -2.33 11.05
N THR A 90 -4.36 -3.11 10.38
CA THR A 90 -4.78 -2.82 9.02
C THR A 90 -5.69 -1.59 9.01
N TRP A 91 -5.45 -0.70 8.07
CA TRP A 91 -6.28 0.47 7.87
C TRP A 91 -7.12 0.33 6.60
N HIS A 92 -8.39 0.74 6.67
CA HIS A 92 -9.31 0.78 5.54
C HIS A 92 -9.90 2.17 5.41
N GLY A 93 -10.03 2.64 4.18
CA GLY A 93 -10.69 3.92 3.94
C GLY A 93 -10.71 4.31 2.48
N GLU A 94 -11.48 5.33 2.18
CA GLU A 94 -11.51 5.92 0.85
C GLU A 94 -10.53 7.08 0.80
N ILE A 95 -9.68 7.09 -0.21
CA ILE A 95 -8.69 8.14 -0.41
C ILE A 95 -8.93 8.82 -1.76
N CYS A 96 -8.90 10.14 -1.73
CA CYS A 96 -8.93 10.98 -2.92
C CYS A 96 -7.49 11.36 -3.28
N ASN A 97 -7.02 10.86 -4.40
CA ASN A 97 -5.66 11.12 -4.89
C ASN A 97 -5.67 12.05 -6.11
N ARG A 98 -4.50 12.60 -6.42
CA ARG A 98 -4.28 13.41 -7.61
C ARG A 98 -3.21 12.75 -8.47
N ALA A 99 -3.54 12.55 -9.74
CA ALA A 99 -2.59 12.06 -10.74
C ALA A 99 -1.64 13.18 -11.19
N LYS A 100 -0.59 12.80 -11.91
CA LYS A 100 0.43 13.73 -12.38
C LYS A 100 -0.13 14.88 -13.23
N ASP A 101 -1.17 14.61 -14.01
CA ASP A 101 -1.82 15.62 -14.86
C ASP A 101 -2.80 16.52 -14.11
N GLY A 102 -2.94 16.33 -12.80
CA GLY A 102 -3.85 17.08 -11.95
C GLY A 102 -5.25 16.48 -11.82
N SER A 103 -5.56 15.42 -12.56
CA SER A 103 -6.86 14.75 -12.43
C SER A 103 -7.01 14.06 -11.09
N ILE A 104 -8.22 14.06 -10.57
CA ILE A 104 -8.55 13.48 -9.26
C ILE A 104 -9.14 12.09 -9.46
N TYR A 105 -8.74 11.15 -8.60
CA TYR A 105 -9.36 9.83 -8.59
C TYR A 105 -9.54 9.34 -7.15
N TRP A 106 -10.59 8.56 -6.94
CA TRP A 106 -10.91 7.98 -5.64
C TRP A 106 -10.62 6.50 -5.65
N VAL A 107 -10.05 6.01 -4.56
CA VAL A 107 -9.77 4.59 -4.39
C VAL A 107 -10.21 4.14 -3.01
N GLN A 108 -10.65 2.88 -2.91
CA GLN A 108 -10.83 2.21 -1.64
C GLN A 108 -9.52 1.55 -1.28
N THR A 109 -8.93 1.97 -0.18
CA THR A 109 -7.58 1.60 0.21
C THR A 109 -7.61 0.66 1.40
N THR A 110 -6.84 -0.41 1.29
CA THR A 110 -6.51 -1.30 2.40
C THR A 110 -4.99 -1.26 2.58
N ILE A 111 -4.54 -0.87 3.76
CA ILE A 111 -3.12 -0.81 4.07
C ILE A 111 -2.81 -1.84 5.14
N VAL A 112 -1.91 -2.76 4.81
CA VAL A 112 -1.54 -3.87 5.69
C VAL A 112 -0.08 -3.70 6.11
N PRO A 113 0.19 -3.40 7.39
CA PRO A 113 1.55 -3.44 7.89
C PRO A 113 1.89 -4.88 8.26
N PHE A 114 2.93 -5.44 7.66
CA PHE A 114 3.47 -6.70 8.15
C PHE A 114 4.33 -6.42 9.37
N LEU A 115 4.23 -7.30 10.37
CA LEU A 115 4.92 -7.14 11.64
C LEU A 115 6.23 -7.94 11.66
N ASP A 116 7.23 -7.38 12.35
CA ASP A 116 8.46 -8.11 12.66
C ASP A 116 8.23 -9.04 13.87
N GLU A 117 9.30 -9.70 14.31
CA GLU A 117 9.24 -10.64 15.43
C GLU A 117 8.83 -9.98 16.75
N ASN A 118 9.01 -8.68 16.87
CA ASN A 118 8.68 -7.91 18.07
C ASN A 118 7.27 -7.30 18.01
N GLY A 119 6.49 -7.64 17.00
CA GLY A 119 5.13 -7.12 16.82
C GLY A 119 5.06 -5.70 16.29
N LYS A 120 6.15 -5.18 15.73
CA LYS A 120 6.21 -3.86 15.13
C LYS A 120 6.16 -3.93 13.62
N PRO A 121 5.62 -2.90 12.94
CA PRO A 121 5.62 -2.90 11.47
C PRO A 121 7.04 -3.08 10.92
N ASP A 122 7.15 -3.99 9.95
CA ASP A 122 8.39 -4.22 9.22
C ASP A 122 8.69 -2.96 8.40
N PHE A 123 9.92 -2.46 8.53
CA PHE A 123 10.31 -1.20 7.91
C PHE A 123 10.27 -1.17 6.39
N GLU A 124 10.31 -2.33 5.75
CA GLU A 124 10.37 -2.43 4.30
C GLU A 124 9.04 -2.82 3.67
N SER A 125 8.00 -3.07 4.47
CA SER A 125 6.84 -3.81 3.97
C SER A 125 5.53 -3.32 4.55
N ILE A 126 5.14 -2.12 4.18
CA ILE A 126 3.77 -1.64 4.34
C ILE A 126 3.14 -1.68 2.95
N TYR A 127 2.12 -2.51 2.78
CA TYR A 127 1.49 -2.71 1.47
C TYR A 127 0.14 -2.00 1.42
N ALA A 128 -0.05 -1.20 0.37
CA ALA A 128 -1.33 -0.58 0.06
C ALA A 128 -1.95 -1.27 -1.15
N LEU A 129 -3.20 -1.69 -1.00
CA LEU A 129 -3.99 -2.29 -2.05
C LEU A 129 -5.18 -1.37 -2.31
N ASP A 130 -5.25 -0.80 -3.51
CA ASP A 130 -6.28 0.16 -3.87
C ASP A 130 -7.19 -0.41 -4.95
N ILE A 131 -8.49 -0.16 -4.81
CA ILE A 131 -9.51 -0.52 -5.79
C ILE A 131 -10.31 0.74 -6.11
N GLU A 132 -10.50 1.00 -7.38
CA GLU A 132 -11.34 2.12 -7.85
C GLU A 132 -12.81 1.92 -7.54
#